data_a16cd075fc4efd5ea3ef7d77213d0e72
#
_entry.id   a16cd075fc4efd5ea3ef7d77213d0e72
#
_cell.length_a   1.000
_cell.length_b   1.000
_cell.length_c   1.000
_cell.angle_alpha   90.00
_cell.angle_beta   90.00
_cell.angle_gamma   90.00
#
_symmetry.space_group_name_H-M   'P 1'
#
loop_
_entity.id
_entity.type
_entity.pdbx_description
1 polymer ?
#
loop_
_entity_poly.entity_id
_entity_poly.type
_entity_poly.pdbx_seq_one_letter_code
_entity_poly.pdbx_strand_id
1 'polypeptide(L)'
;MWLIYKKKRLYSFVYIVMLFCTKASGKVPTVSQTITWSLLKVDSLLHIKNIQEIKLLHNELYITYEFPGGYGDQLLKSYSISWNTQTMRFTKEYYKRKNGTHVFSVPITFWDEYGNIFVTERSNPYIYEVRKDTLYKSGEAIISSKSECPYELVLEVKYPFILSKGKYIFVGRQEKNGYQAIFSSTTLDNKQRIEELCKIIYDKRYPSWFVNYGMFTCFPSEQKGAFAYQLFPAVEFFNFSNGNTKLFKKGLNTFNPKTISEGDIWESNPIHFKYITSNKKYVYCLYWGFSTRCALQKYKQHTFRAEIVILDWDGEIYKTLTTTRKINAIAVSEDGKHLIGFDGKNFLIAAI
;
A
#
# COMPACT_ATOMS: atom_id res chain seq x y z
N MET A 1 -37.03 26.46 -53.78
CA MET A 1 -35.84 27.12 -53.24
C MET A 1 -35.78 27.18 -51.69
N TRP A 2 -36.89 27.09 -50.96
CA TRP A 2 -36.94 27.17 -49.48
C TRP A 2 -36.60 25.85 -48.75
N LEU A 3 -36.77 24.71 -49.36
CA LEU A 3 -36.49 23.39 -48.81
C LEU A 3 -34.98 23.01 -48.80
N ILE A 4 -34.17 23.62 -49.64
CA ILE A 4 -32.74 23.35 -49.74
C ILE A 4 -31.97 24.10 -48.62
N TYR A 5 -32.48 25.26 -48.19
CA TYR A 5 -31.85 26.04 -47.12
C TYR A 5 -32.01 25.40 -45.72
N LYS A 6 -33.13 24.69 -45.47
CA LYS A 6 -33.33 23.97 -44.18
C LYS A 6 -32.44 22.75 -44.01
N LYS A 7 -32.15 22.03 -45.10
CA LYS A 7 -31.24 20.86 -45.06
C LYS A 7 -29.78 21.25 -44.76
N LYS A 8 -29.27 22.36 -45.32
CA LYS A 8 -27.90 22.80 -45.06
C LYS A 8 -27.68 23.24 -43.60
N ARG A 9 -28.66 23.85 -42.95
CA ARG A 9 -28.56 24.23 -41.52
C ARG A 9 -28.61 23.01 -40.57
N LEU A 10 -29.36 21.97 -40.95
CA LEU A 10 -29.44 20.75 -40.16
C LEU A 10 -28.10 19.97 -40.18
N TYR A 11 -27.44 19.90 -41.33
CA TYR A 11 -26.13 19.23 -41.45
C TYR A 11 -25.02 20.01 -40.73
N SER A 12 -25.05 21.34 -40.74
CA SER A 12 -24.08 22.14 -40.00
C SER A 12 -24.27 21.98 -38.47
N PHE A 13 -25.52 21.84 -37.99
CA PHE A 13 -25.77 21.63 -36.57
C PHE A 13 -25.38 20.22 -36.08
N VAL A 14 -25.62 19.19 -36.91
CA VAL A 14 -25.20 17.82 -36.61
C VAL A 14 -23.69 17.71 -36.65
N TYR A 15 -22.97 18.41 -37.53
CA TYR A 15 -21.50 18.41 -37.55
C TYR A 15 -20.88 19.12 -36.34
N ILE A 16 -21.50 20.22 -35.88
CA ILE A 16 -21.06 20.92 -34.68
C ILE A 16 -21.36 20.10 -33.44
N VAL A 17 -22.48 19.40 -33.35
CA VAL A 17 -22.80 18.53 -32.20
C VAL A 17 -21.90 17.28 -32.19
N MET A 18 -21.56 16.71 -33.36
CA MET A 18 -20.57 15.63 -33.41
C MET A 18 -19.15 16.09 -33.06
N LEU A 19 -18.76 17.32 -33.37
CA LEU A 19 -17.47 17.88 -32.98
C LEU A 19 -17.38 18.16 -31.48
N PHE A 20 -18.50 18.36 -30.78
CA PHE A 20 -18.54 18.51 -29.34
C PHE A 20 -18.72 17.18 -28.57
N CYS A 21 -19.23 16.13 -29.23
CA CYS A 21 -19.34 14.80 -28.64
C CYS A 21 -18.06 13.93 -28.82
N THR A 22 -17.14 14.31 -29.67
CA THR A 22 -15.80 13.77 -29.73
C THR A 22 -14.84 14.60 -28.88
N LYS A 23 -15.16 14.91 -27.62
CA LYS A 23 -14.13 14.90 -26.61
C LYS A 23 -13.68 13.45 -26.51
N ALA A 24 -12.89 13.04 -27.49
CA ALA A 24 -12.02 11.93 -27.33
C ALA A 24 -11.42 12.07 -25.93
N SER A 25 -11.58 11.08 -25.10
CA SER A 25 -10.71 10.86 -23.97
C SER A 25 -9.30 10.73 -24.55
N GLY A 26 -8.71 11.87 -24.82
CA GLY A 26 -7.31 11.94 -25.19
C GLY A 26 -6.58 11.37 -24.00
N LYS A 27 -6.25 10.06 -24.08
CA LYS A 27 -5.25 9.48 -23.17
C LYS A 27 -4.05 10.39 -23.33
N VAL A 28 -3.86 11.27 -22.34
CA VAL A 28 -2.61 12.00 -22.20
C VAL A 28 -1.53 10.93 -22.28
N PRO A 29 -0.59 11.03 -23.24
CA PRO A 29 0.44 10.01 -23.35
C PRO A 29 1.12 9.92 -22.01
N THR A 30 1.05 8.75 -21.37
CA THR A 30 1.66 8.49 -20.07
C THR A 30 3.15 8.68 -20.26
N VAL A 31 3.69 9.79 -19.79
CA VAL A 31 5.13 10.09 -19.90
C VAL A 31 5.84 9.06 -19.05
N SER A 32 6.48 8.09 -19.71
CA SER A 32 7.39 7.16 -19.04
C SER A 32 8.72 7.85 -18.86
N GLN A 33 9.10 8.09 -17.62
CA GLN A 33 10.38 8.70 -17.25
C GLN A 33 11.24 7.64 -16.55
N THR A 34 12.48 7.47 -17.03
CA THR A 34 13.45 6.65 -16.30
C THR A 34 13.97 7.44 -15.11
N ILE A 35 13.86 6.87 -13.92
CA ILE A 35 14.38 7.46 -12.69
C ILE A 35 15.79 6.96 -12.40
N THR A 36 16.63 7.87 -11.92
CA THR A 36 17.98 7.57 -11.44
C THR A 36 17.98 7.48 -9.92
N TRP A 37 18.45 6.36 -9.42
CA TRP A 37 18.60 6.13 -7.99
C TRP A 37 20.01 6.46 -7.54
N SER A 38 20.15 7.23 -6.50
CA SER A 38 21.40 7.47 -5.79
C SER A 38 21.40 6.67 -4.48
N LEU A 39 22.59 6.26 -4.03
CA LEU A 39 22.73 5.61 -2.74
C LEU A 39 22.47 6.62 -1.63
N LEU A 40 21.59 6.29 -0.71
CA LEU A 40 21.35 7.07 0.48
C LEU A 40 22.45 6.71 1.49
N LYS A 41 23.32 7.67 1.82
CA LYS A 41 24.41 7.48 2.77
C LYS A 41 23.85 7.40 4.20
N VAL A 42 24.16 6.34 4.90
CA VAL A 42 23.73 6.12 6.29
C VAL A 42 24.88 6.41 7.22
N ASP A 43 24.67 7.25 8.23
CA ASP A 43 25.70 7.67 9.20
C ASP A 43 25.89 6.72 10.38
N SER A 44 25.08 5.64 10.45
CA SER A 44 25.14 4.66 11.54
C SER A 44 24.91 3.24 11.02
N LEU A 45 25.28 2.24 11.83
CA LEU A 45 25.01 0.84 11.54
C LEU A 45 23.49 0.58 11.46
N LEU A 46 23.00 0.55 10.24
CA LEU A 46 21.62 0.23 9.94
C LEU A 46 21.45 -1.29 9.98
N HIS A 47 20.53 -1.77 10.80
CA HIS A 47 20.14 -3.16 10.78
C HIS A 47 19.17 -3.36 9.60
N ILE A 48 19.63 -4.05 8.54
CA ILE A 48 18.82 -4.25 7.31
C ILE A 48 18.05 -5.57 7.29
N LYS A 49 18.26 -6.42 8.30
CA LYS A 49 17.52 -7.69 8.39
C LYS A 49 16.14 -7.46 8.98
N ASN A 50 15.17 -8.22 8.49
CA ASN A 50 13.80 -8.25 9.01
C ASN A 50 13.06 -6.91 8.92
N ILE A 51 13.37 -6.07 7.94
CA ILE A 51 12.59 -4.88 7.64
C ILE A 51 11.24 -5.32 7.10
N GLN A 52 10.18 -5.01 7.84
CA GLN A 52 8.80 -5.30 7.49
C GLN A 52 8.19 -4.18 6.65
N GLU A 53 8.37 -2.95 7.09
CA GLU A 53 7.76 -1.78 6.47
C GLU A 53 8.69 -0.58 6.55
N ILE A 54 8.61 0.29 5.54
CA ILE A 54 9.21 1.61 5.53
C ILE A 54 8.13 2.66 5.29
N LYS A 55 8.18 3.75 6.05
CA LYS A 55 7.26 4.88 5.91
C LYS A 55 7.99 6.18 6.04
N LEU A 56 7.67 7.14 5.19
CA LEU A 56 8.25 8.48 5.23
C LEU A 56 7.20 9.48 5.67
N LEU A 57 7.49 10.21 6.76
CA LEU A 57 6.62 11.26 7.31
C LEU A 57 7.51 12.44 7.74
N HIS A 58 7.15 13.67 7.36
CA HIS A 58 7.85 14.88 7.75
C HIS A 58 9.38 14.83 7.58
N ASN A 59 9.86 14.26 6.44
CA ASN A 59 11.27 14.02 6.16
C ASN A 59 11.97 13.05 7.13
N GLU A 60 11.22 12.26 7.85
CA GLU A 60 11.72 11.21 8.71
C GLU A 60 11.29 9.84 8.18
N LEU A 61 12.27 8.97 7.95
CA LEU A 61 12.04 7.58 7.51
C LEU A 61 11.88 6.69 8.74
N TYR A 62 10.71 6.09 8.86
CA TYR A 62 10.41 5.08 9.87
C TYR A 62 10.62 3.69 9.29
N ILE A 63 11.33 2.84 10.03
CA ILE A 63 11.61 1.46 9.65
C ILE A 63 11.06 0.56 10.74
N THR A 64 10.04 -0.23 10.41
CA THR A 64 9.45 -1.24 11.29
C THR A 64 10.13 -2.58 11.03
N TYR A 65 10.44 -3.30 12.10
CA TYR A 65 11.12 -4.59 12.05
C TYR A 65 10.18 -5.73 12.42
N GLU A 66 10.28 -6.81 11.67
CA GLU A 66 9.61 -8.08 11.96
C GLU A 66 10.38 -8.85 13.03
N PHE A 67 9.68 -9.55 13.92
CA PHE A 67 10.26 -10.36 14.99
C PHE A 67 11.29 -9.63 15.88
N PRO A 68 10.93 -8.55 16.52
CA PRO A 68 11.87 -7.85 17.41
C PRO A 68 12.36 -8.70 18.58
N GLY A 69 11.79 -9.88 18.81
CA GLY A 69 12.18 -10.80 19.87
C GLY A 69 13.26 -11.81 19.55
N GLY A 70 13.68 -11.94 18.27
CA GLY A 70 14.65 -12.96 17.88
C GLY A 70 16.11 -12.56 18.07
N TYR A 71 16.48 -11.37 17.59
CA TYR A 71 17.88 -10.88 17.62
C TYR A 71 18.01 -9.37 17.71
N GLY A 72 16.96 -8.63 17.93
CA GLY A 72 17.00 -7.18 18.04
C GLY A 72 15.85 -6.71 18.92
N ASP A 73 16.20 -6.00 19.97
CA ASP A 73 15.25 -5.47 20.94
C ASP A 73 14.44 -4.28 20.41
N GLN A 74 14.32 -4.14 19.08
CA GLN A 74 13.90 -2.91 18.41
C GLN A 74 12.62 -3.13 17.63
N LEU A 75 11.59 -2.34 17.96
CA LEU A 75 10.34 -2.35 17.23
C LEU A 75 10.40 -1.44 15.99
N LEU A 76 10.88 -0.21 16.20
CA LEU A 76 10.82 0.84 15.20
C LEU A 76 12.03 1.77 15.36
N LYS A 77 12.63 2.16 14.27
CA LYS A 77 13.66 3.20 14.21
C LYS A 77 13.24 4.31 13.27
N SER A 78 13.63 5.54 13.60
CA SER A 78 13.49 6.66 12.69
C SER A 78 14.83 7.28 12.32
N TYR A 79 14.86 7.83 11.11
CA TYR A 79 16.03 8.45 10.49
C TYR A 79 15.61 9.73 9.79
N SER A 80 16.26 10.85 10.10
CA SER A 80 16.06 12.08 9.34
C SER A 80 16.72 12.00 7.98
N ILE A 81 16.02 12.51 6.96
CA ILE A 81 16.50 12.50 5.57
C ILE A 81 16.90 13.90 5.16
N SER A 82 18.13 14.04 4.70
CA SER A 82 18.60 15.23 3.99
C SER A 82 18.62 14.96 2.49
N TRP A 83 17.68 15.57 1.78
CA TRP A 83 17.54 15.41 0.33
C TRP A 83 18.73 15.96 -0.45
N ASN A 84 19.27 17.12 0.00
CA ASN A 84 20.37 17.79 -0.68
C ASN A 84 21.69 17.02 -0.57
N THR A 85 21.98 16.48 0.61
CA THR A 85 23.22 15.72 0.86
C THR A 85 23.05 14.23 0.62
N GLN A 86 21.83 13.76 0.35
CA GLN A 86 21.48 12.37 0.18
C GLN A 86 21.96 11.51 1.38
N THR A 87 21.72 12.01 2.58
CA THR A 87 22.12 11.35 3.83
C THR A 87 20.93 10.99 4.67
N MET A 88 21.05 9.87 5.37
CA MET A 88 20.10 9.35 6.34
C MET A 88 20.80 9.26 7.69
N ARG A 89 20.33 10.05 8.66
CA ARG A 89 20.90 10.10 10.00
C ARG A 89 19.94 9.49 10.99
N PHE A 90 20.45 8.60 11.84
CA PHE A 90 19.70 8.03 12.93
C PHE A 90 19.16 9.14 13.85
N THR A 91 17.85 9.13 14.10
CA THR A 91 17.18 10.09 14.97
C THR A 91 16.80 9.46 16.29
N LYS A 92 16.09 8.34 16.21
CA LYS A 92 15.51 7.74 17.40
C LYS A 92 15.21 6.25 17.23
N GLU A 93 15.32 5.53 18.32
CA GLU A 93 14.80 4.20 18.50
C GLU A 93 13.55 4.25 19.39
N TYR A 94 12.52 3.58 18.94
CA TYR A 94 11.26 3.49 19.68
C TYR A 94 11.12 2.10 20.25
N TYR A 95 10.80 2.03 21.51
CA TYR A 95 10.56 0.82 22.26
C TYR A 95 11.68 -0.21 22.12
N LYS A 96 12.59 -0.13 23.08
CA LYS A 96 13.60 -1.16 23.31
C LYS A 96 13.05 -2.18 24.31
N ARG A 97 13.09 -3.44 23.94
CA ARG A 97 12.69 -4.54 24.83
C ARG A 97 13.55 -4.51 26.11
N LYS A 98 12.88 -4.51 27.25
CA LYS A 98 13.49 -4.79 28.55
C LYS A 98 12.92 -6.10 29.08
N ASN A 99 13.66 -6.81 29.95
CA ASN A 99 13.15 -8.02 30.58
C ASN A 99 11.80 -7.79 31.23
N GLY A 100 10.81 -8.65 30.93
CA GLY A 100 9.45 -8.53 31.47
C GLY A 100 8.50 -7.59 30.66
N THR A 101 8.93 -7.02 29.55
CA THR A 101 8.08 -6.18 28.73
C THR A 101 7.34 -6.98 27.66
N HIS A 102 6.25 -6.39 27.14
CA HIS A 102 5.46 -7.00 26.05
C HIS A 102 6.33 -7.26 24.82
N VAL A 103 6.16 -8.42 24.22
CA VAL A 103 6.87 -8.85 23.01
C VAL A 103 5.87 -8.97 21.89
N PHE A 104 6.08 -8.20 20.83
CA PHE A 104 5.30 -8.35 19.59
C PHE A 104 5.94 -9.41 18.72
N SER A 105 5.17 -10.40 18.29
CA SER A 105 5.62 -11.41 17.33
C SER A 105 5.60 -10.87 15.88
N VAL A 106 4.54 -10.18 15.51
CA VAL A 106 4.40 -9.52 14.22
C VAL A 106 3.80 -8.12 14.44
N PRO A 107 4.65 -7.14 14.80
CA PRO A 107 4.20 -5.78 15.06
C PRO A 107 3.70 -5.12 13.78
N ILE A 108 2.65 -4.35 13.90
CA ILE A 108 2.10 -3.52 12.83
C ILE A 108 2.05 -2.10 13.35
N THR A 109 2.81 -1.22 12.72
CA THR A 109 2.86 0.20 13.07
C THR A 109 1.92 1.00 12.19
N PHE A 110 1.26 1.99 12.78
CA PHE A 110 0.41 2.92 12.07
C PHE A 110 0.42 4.29 12.76
N TRP A 111 -0.05 5.31 12.09
CA TRP A 111 0.03 6.71 12.52
C TRP A 111 -1.32 7.36 12.41
N ASP A 112 -1.60 8.31 13.31
CA ASP A 112 -2.70 9.23 13.15
C ASP A 112 -2.30 10.42 12.25
N GLU A 113 -3.22 11.33 12.03
CA GLU A 113 -3.00 12.54 11.24
C GLU A 113 -2.02 13.54 11.87
N TYR A 114 -1.76 13.42 13.16
CA TYR A 114 -0.82 14.25 13.92
C TYR A 114 0.60 13.66 13.97
N GLY A 115 0.79 12.45 13.42
CA GLY A 115 2.07 11.75 13.44
C GLY A 115 2.33 10.97 14.74
N ASN A 116 1.34 10.80 15.62
CA ASN A 116 1.47 9.91 16.76
C ASN A 116 1.58 8.47 16.26
N ILE A 117 2.47 7.71 16.91
CA ILE A 117 2.81 6.35 16.52
C ILE A 117 2.01 5.37 17.36
N PHE A 118 1.38 4.45 16.69
CA PHE A 118 0.66 3.34 17.29
C PHE A 118 1.24 2.01 16.82
N VAL A 119 1.14 1.00 17.67
CA VAL A 119 1.49 -0.37 17.32
C VAL A 119 0.39 -1.31 17.78
N THR A 120 0.11 -2.28 16.95
CA THR A 120 -0.71 -3.45 17.28
C THR A 120 0.00 -4.72 16.86
N GLU A 121 -0.56 -5.85 17.17
CA GLU A 121 -0.06 -7.14 16.75
C GLU A 121 -1.07 -7.83 15.84
N ARG A 122 -0.59 -8.60 14.88
CA ARG A 122 -1.47 -9.30 13.93
C ARG A 122 -2.49 -10.21 14.62
N SER A 123 -2.08 -10.92 15.66
CA SER A 123 -2.90 -11.88 16.40
C SER A 123 -3.52 -11.33 17.68
N ASN A 124 -3.07 -10.17 18.13
CA ASN A 124 -3.58 -9.52 19.34
C ASN A 124 -3.77 -8.02 19.06
N PRO A 125 -4.94 -7.64 18.54
CA PRO A 125 -5.18 -6.31 17.98
C PRO A 125 -5.39 -5.20 19.02
N TYR A 126 -4.90 -5.35 20.24
CA TYR A 126 -4.81 -4.24 21.20
C TYR A 126 -3.91 -3.14 20.66
N ILE A 127 -4.30 -1.90 20.87
CA ILE A 127 -3.58 -0.73 20.40
C ILE A 127 -2.70 -0.23 21.54
N TYR A 128 -1.44 0.01 21.20
CA TYR A 128 -0.47 0.65 22.08
C TYR A 128 0.00 1.93 21.42
N GLU A 129 -0.06 3.04 22.15
CA GLU A 129 0.56 4.30 21.72
C GLU A 129 2.04 4.26 22.11
N VAL A 130 2.91 4.58 21.15
CA VAL A 130 4.36 4.60 21.37
C VAL A 130 4.78 6.01 21.80
N ARG A 131 5.03 6.23 23.07
CA ARG A 131 5.52 7.50 23.62
C ARG A 131 6.97 7.35 24.05
N LYS A 132 7.89 7.99 23.32
CA LYS A 132 9.35 7.87 23.59
C LYS A 132 9.77 6.40 23.68
N ASP A 133 10.11 5.95 24.87
CA ASP A 133 10.60 4.59 25.13
C ASP A 133 9.54 3.72 25.84
N THR A 134 8.30 4.17 25.88
CA THR A 134 7.22 3.53 26.65
C THR A 134 6.05 3.22 25.73
N LEU A 135 5.48 2.03 25.92
CA LEU A 135 4.20 1.64 25.32
C LEU A 135 3.09 1.91 26.33
N TYR A 136 2.12 2.69 25.91
CA TYR A 136 0.90 2.90 26.68
C TYR A 136 -0.20 2.07 26.05
N LYS A 137 -0.71 1.09 26.79
CA LYS A 137 -1.92 0.39 26.36
C LYS A 137 -3.07 1.38 26.39
N SER A 138 -3.62 1.69 25.21
CA SER A 138 -4.68 2.72 25.07
C SER A 138 -5.99 2.30 25.74
N GLY A 139 -6.15 1.02 26.08
CA GLY A 139 -7.41 0.43 26.49
C GLY A 139 -8.32 0.10 25.30
N GLU A 140 -7.96 0.55 24.11
CA GLU A 140 -8.67 0.29 22.85
C GLU A 140 -8.08 -0.91 22.14
N ALA A 141 -8.89 -1.57 21.34
CA ALA A 141 -8.46 -2.63 20.42
C ALA A 141 -9.10 -2.39 19.07
N ILE A 142 -8.41 -2.75 17.98
CA ILE A 142 -8.99 -2.71 16.64
C ILE A 142 -10.14 -3.72 16.55
N ILE A 143 -9.97 -4.87 17.21
CA ILE A 143 -11.02 -5.89 17.38
C ILE A 143 -11.00 -6.28 18.87
N SER A 144 -12.09 -6.08 19.58
CA SER A 144 -12.20 -6.51 20.98
C SER A 144 -12.94 -7.84 21.07
N SER A 145 -12.72 -8.59 22.16
CA SER A 145 -13.46 -9.81 22.47
C SER A 145 -14.96 -9.58 22.73
N LYS A 146 -15.34 -8.32 22.93
CA LYS A 146 -16.73 -7.88 23.13
C LYS A 146 -17.34 -7.24 21.87
N SER A 147 -16.65 -7.34 20.71
CA SER A 147 -17.15 -6.75 19.48
C SER A 147 -18.38 -7.53 18.98
N GLU A 148 -19.40 -6.79 18.59
CA GLU A 148 -20.47 -7.32 17.76
C GLU A 148 -19.93 -7.53 16.35
N CYS A 149 -19.34 -8.69 16.10
CA CYS A 149 -18.84 -9.05 14.80
C CYS A 149 -19.71 -10.18 14.25
N PRO A 150 -20.46 -9.95 13.16
CA PRO A 150 -21.31 -10.99 12.55
C PRO A 150 -20.50 -12.07 11.83
N TYR A 151 -19.16 -11.94 11.80
CA TYR A 151 -18.26 -12.82 11.08
C TYR A 151 -17.33 -13.54 12.05
N GLU A 152 -17.07 -14.81 11.79
CA GLU A 152 -15.93 -15.50 12.39
C GLU A 152 -14.65 -14.95 11.75
N LEU A 153 -14.15 -13.86 12.31
CA LEU A 153 -12.90 -13.28 11.89
C LEU A 153 -11.75 -14.08 12.49
N VAL A 154 -10.83 -14.53 11.65
CA VAL A 154 -9.48 -14.77 12.12
C VAL A 154 -8.94 -13.42 12.56
N LEU A 155 -8.46 -13.34 13.79
CA LEU A 155 -7.89 -12.14 14.39
C LEU A 155 -6.55 -11.79 13.68
N GLU A 156 -6.61 -11.58 12.37
CA GLU A 156 -5.50 -11.05 11.59
C GLU A 156 -5.84 -9.64 11.18
N VAL A 157 -5.20 -8.67 11.82
CA VAL A 157 -5.26 -7.27 11.42
C VAL A 157 -4.03 -6.94 10.59
N LYS A 158 -4.24 -6.41 9.39
CA LYS A 158 -3.18 -5.90 8.52
C LYS A 158 -3.52 -4.49 8.08
N TYR A 159 -2.52 -3.67 7.92
CA TYR A 159 -2.64 -2.31 7.38
C TYR A 159 -3.75 -1.49 8.08
N PRO A 160 -3.69 -1.32 9.42
CA PRO A 160 -4.67 -0.52 10.13
C PRO A 160 -4.46 0.98 9.85
N PHE A 161 -5.56 1.71 9.73
CA PHE A 161 -5.58 3.17 9.62
C PHE A 161 -6.61 3.75 10.56
N ILE A 162 -6.30 4.88 11.17
CA ILE A 162 -7.21 5.64 12.01
C ILE A 162 -8.00 6.59 11.10
N LEU A 163 -9.32 6.45 11.06
CA LEU A 163 -10.20 7.40 10.38
C LEU A 163 -10.58 8.58 11.29
N SER A 164 -10.83 8.25 12.56
CA SER A 164 -11.08 9.20 13.66
C SER A 164 -10.93 8.44 14.97
N LYS A 165 -11.00 9.13 16.10
CA LYS A 165 -10.95 8.49 17.41
C LYS A 165 -12.02 7.38 17.52
N GLY A 166 -11.57 6.19 17.87
CA GLY A 166 -12.43 4.99 18.00
C GLY A 166 -12.95 4.43 16.67
N LYS A 167 -12.47 4.93 15.53
CA LYS A 167 -12.85 4.41 14.21
C LYS A 167 -11.61 4.03 13.39
N TYR A 168 -11.53 2.76 13.03
CA TYR A 168 -10.39 2.18 12.32
C TYR A 168 -10.85 1.54 11.02
N ILE A 169 -9.95 1.51 10.03
CA ILE A 169 -10.06 0.67 8.82
C ILE A 169 -8.87 -0.27 8.81
N PHE A 170 -9.09 -1.52 8.46
CA PHE A 170 -8.03 -2.53 8.37
C PHE A 170 -8.39 -3.62 7.37
N VAL A 171 -7.39 -4.36 6.93
CA VAL A 171 -7.57 -5.59 6.17
C VAL A 171 -7.62 -6.77 7.15
N GLY A 172 -8.67 -7.55 7.07
CA GLY A 172 -8.86 -8.75 7.87
C GLY A 172 -9.13 -9.98 7.01
N ARG A 173 -9.25 -11.15 7.64
CA ARG A 173 -9.57 -12.40 6.98
C ARG A 173 -10.75 -13.08 7.67
N GLN A 174 -11.69 -13.60 6.90
CA GLN A 174 -12.75 -14.46 7.42
C GLN A 174 -12.28 -15.91 7.56
N GLU A 175 -12.58 -16.54 8.68
CA GLU A 175 -12.06 -17.86 9.00
C GLU A 175 -12.65 -18.94 8.08
N LYS A 176 -13.96 -19.02 7.97
CA LYS A 176 -14.65 -20.09 7.21
C LYS A 176 -14.40 -20.05 5.72
N ASN A 177 -14.37 -18.88 5.13
CA ASN A 177 -14.29 -18.73 3.66
C ASN A 177 -12.88 -18.44 3.16
N GLY A 178 -11.95 -18.17 4.08
CA GLY A 178 -10.55 -17.91 3.76
C GLY A 178 -10.29 -16.72 2.84
N TYR A 179 -11.24 -15.80 2.64
CA TYR A 179 -11.00 -14.59 1.85
C TYR A 179 -10.64 -13.40 2.73
N GLN A 180 -9.94 -12.44 2.14
CA GLN A 180 -9.66 -11.15 2.76
C GLN A 180 -10.77 -10.14 2.46
N ALA A 181 -10.95 -9.19 3.37
CA ALA A 181 -11.83 -8.06 3.16
C ALA A 181 -11.27 -6.82 3.88
N ILE A 182 -11.76 -5.67 3.49
CA ILE A 182 -11.55 -4.42 4.23
C ILE A 182 -12.71 -4.30 5.22
N PHE A 183 -12.36 -4.08 6.47
CA PHE A 183 -13.30 -3.89 7.57
C PHE A 183 -13.17 -2.49 8.15
N SER A 184 -14.27 -1.96 8.63
CA SER A 184 -14.28 -0.87 9.59
C SER A 184 -14.56 -1.40 10.99
N SER A 185 -13.91 -0.83 11.98
CA SER A 185 -14.20 -1.02 13.39
C SER A 185 -14.56 0.34 13.98
N THR A 186 -15.71 0.44 14.61
CA THR A 186 -16.20 1.68 15.23
C THR A 186 -16.62 1.40 16.67
N THR A 187 -16.10 2.17 17.62
CA THR A 187 -16.47 2.08 19.03
C THR A 187 -17.41 3.25 19.37
N LEU A 188 -18.66 2.91 19.72
CA LEU A 188 -19.69 3.84 20.18
C LEU A 188 -20.28 3.31 21.49
N ASP A 189 -20.41 4.17 22.50
CA ASP A 189 -21.01 3.83 23.79
C ASP A 189 -20.46 2.56 24.43
N ASN A 190 -19.13 2.39 24.40
CA ASN A 190 -18.39 1.20 24.86
C ASN A 190 -18.76 -0.11 24.13
N LYS A 191 -19.47 -0.02 23.01
CA LYS A 191 -19.72 -1.15 22.12
C LYS A 191 -18.90 -0.98 20.85
N GLN A 192 -18.26 -2.05 20.43
CA GLN A 192 -17.52 -2.07 19.19
C GLN A 192 -18.31 -2.82 18.12
N ARG A 193 -18.52 -2.15 17.00
CA ARG A 193 -19.16 -2.71 15.80
C ARG A 193 -18.13 -2.89 14.70
N ILE A 194 -18.07 -4.08 14.11
CA ILE A 194 -17.20 -4.40 12.99
C ILE A 194 -18.06 -4.65 11.76
N GLU A 195 -17.77 -3.95 10.68
CA GLU A 195 -18.49 -4.04 9.41
C GLU A 195 -17.51 -4.40 8.28
N GLU A 196 -17.88 -5.35 7.44
CA GLU A 196 -17.20 -5.61 6.17
C GLU A 196 -17.58 -4.51 5.18
N LEU A 197 -16.62 -3.75 4.74
CA LEU A 197 -16.82 -2.69 3.75
C LEU A 197 -16.76 -3.24 2.33
N CYS A 198 -15.75 -4.07 2.04
CA CYS A 198 -15.65 -4.74 0.75
C CYS A 198 -14.76 -5.99 0.81
N LYS A 199 -15.06 -6.95 -0.06
CA LYS A 199 -14.26 -8.16 -0.25
C LYS A 199 -13.08 -7.89 -1.15
N ILE A 200 -11.92 -8.46 -0.80
CA ILE A 200 -10.71 -8.41 -1.63
C ILE A 200 -10.66 -9.72 -2.43
N ILE A 201 -11.34 -9.75 -3.56
CA ILE A 201 -11.41 -10.91 -4.45
C ILE A 201 -11.33 -10.43 -5.89
N TYR A 202 -10.18 -10.60 -6.51
CA TYR A 202 -9.99 -10.25 -7.92
C TYR A 202 -10.75 -11.18 -8.87
N ASP A 203 -10.66 -12.48 -8.61
CA ASP A 203 -11.35 -13.51 -9.40
C ASP A 203 -12.16 -14.42 -8.48
N LYS A 204 -13.49 -14.43 -8.67
CA LYS A 204 -14.43 -15.21 -7.84
C LYS A 204 -14.18 -16.72 -7.88
N ARG A 205 -13.46 -17.23 -8.89
CA ARG A 205 -13.05 -18.65 -8.97
C ARG A 205 -11.97 -18.99 -7.93
N TYR A 206 -11.23 -17.99 -7.46
CA TYR A 206 -10.13 -18.13 -6.52
C TYR A 206 -10.31 -17.17 -5.33
N PRO A 207 -11.31 -17.38 -4.47
CA PRO A 207 -11.63 -16.42 -3.40
C PRO A 207 -10.62 -16.42 -2.25
N SER A 208 -9.73 -17.41 -2.18
CA SER A 208 -8.75 -17.56 -1.10
C SER A 208 -7.93 -16.28 -0.86
N TRP A 209 -7.75 -15.94 0.42
CA TRP A 209 -6.91 -14.83 0.84
C TRP A 209 -5.47 -14.93 0.31
N PHE A 210 -4.98 -16.15 0.19
CA PHE A 210 -3.61 -16.44 -0.25
C PHE A 210 -3.40 -16.06 -1.72
N VAL A 211 -4.37 -16.33 -2.57
CA VAL A 211 -4.36 -15.96 -3.99
C VAL A 211 -4.55 -14.47 -4.17
N ASN A 212 -5.40 -13.87 -3.33
CA ASN A 212 -5.70 -12.43 -3.37
C ASN A 212 -4.79 -11.61 -2.45
N TYR A 213 -3.63 -12.15 -2.08
CA TYR A 213 -2.67 -11.42 -1.25
C TYR A 213 -2.20 -10.14 -1.93
N GLY A 214 -2.03 -9.09 -1.14
CA GLY A 214 -1.62 -7.79 -1.61
C GLY A 214 -1.31 -6.85 -0.47
N MET A 215 -1.19 -5.57 -0.80
CA MET A 215 -0.89 -4.51 0.15
C MET A 215 -1.94 -3.41 0.04
N PHE A 216 -2.24 -2.77 1.17
CA PHE A 216 -3.26 -1.75 1.28
C PHE A 216 -2.66 -0.43 1.75
N THR A 217 -3.15 0.67 1.19
CA THR A 217 -2.91 2.03 1.68
C THR A 217 -4.21 2.80 1.75
N CYS A 218 -4.26 3.83 2.58
CA CYS A 218 -5.47 4.60 2.82
C CYS A 218 -5.16 6.09 2.90
N PHE A 219 -6.13 6.90 2.49
CA PHE A 219 -6.18 8.34 2.72
C PHE A 219 -7.37 8.63 3.64
N PRO A 220 -7.16 8.58 4.97
CA PRO A 220 -8.24 8.58 5.95
C PRO A 220 -9.16 9.80 5.87
N SER A 221 -8.62 11.01 5.71
CA SER A 221 -9.42 12.26 5.67
C SER A 221 -10.37 12.32 4.47
N GLU A 222 -10.06 11.62 3.37
CA GLU A 222 -10.92 11.52 2.19
C GLU A 222 -11.73 10.21 2.16
N GLN A 223 -11.57 9.36 3.16
CA GLN A 223 -12.19 8.04 3.23
C GLN A 223 -11.97 7.20 1.98
N LYS A 224 -10.76 7.29 1.41
CA LYS A 224 -10.34 6.55 0.22
C LYS A 224 -9.26 5.53 0.57
N GLY A 225 -9.29 4.39 -0.11
CA GLY A 225 -8.28 3.34 0.03
C GLY A 225 -7.87 2.76 -1.32
N ALA A 226 -6.72 2.10 -1.35
CA ALA A 226 -6.25 1.38 -2.52
C ALA A 226 -5.59 0.06 -2.09
N PHE A 227 -5.96 -1.02 -2.77
CA PHE A 227 -5.39 -2.35 -2.55
C PHE A 227 -4.71 -2.84 -3.82
N ALA A 228 -3.41 -3.11 -3.74
CA ALA A 228 -2.60 -3.60 -4.85
C ALA A 228 -2.40 -5.11 -4.74
N TYR A 229 -2.94 -5.86 -5.70
CA TYR A 229 -2.81 -7.32 -5.73
C TYR A 229 -1.41 -7.75 -6.16
N GLN A 230 -0.82 -8.73 -5.47
CA GLN A 230 0.50 -9.23 -5.86
C GLN A 230 0.46 -10.21 -7.03
N LEU A 231 -0.51 -11.12 -7.05
CA LEU A 231 -0.62 -12.15 -8.08
C LEU A 231 -1.49 -11.75 -9.27
N PHE A 232 -2.12 -10.59 -9.21
CA PHE A 232 -2.95 -10.07 -10.29
C PHE A 232 -2.49 -8.67 -10.71
N PRO A 233 -2.61 -8.32 -12.01
CA PRO A 233 -2.16 -7.02 -12.52
C PRO A 233 -3.18 -5.91 -12.22
N ALA A 234 -3.60 -5.77 -10.97
CA ALA A 234 -4.68 -4.87 -10.60
C ALA A 234 -4.42 -4.12 -9.29
N VAL A 235 -4.94 -2.90 -9.24
CA VAL A 235 -5.10 -2.10 -8.03
C VAL A 235 -6.56 -1.73 -7.92
N GLU A 236 -7.18 -2.04 -6.79
CA GLU A 236 -8.57 -1.72 -6.51
C GLU A 236 -8.65 -0.50 -5.61
N PHE A 237 -9.41 0.49 -6.03
CA PHE A 237 -9.64 1.74 -5.31
C PHE A 237 -11.02 1.69 -4.66
N PHE A 238 -11.09 2.20 -3.45
CA PHE A 238 -12.28 2.20 -2.62
C PHE A 238 -12.61 3.62 -2.17
N ASN A 239 -13.89 3.95 -2.21
CA ASN A 239 -14.43 5.12 -1.54
C ASN A 239 -15.36 4.63 -0.43
N PHE A 240 -14.93 4.77 0.82
CA PHE A 240 -15.65 4.26 1.99
C PHE A 240 -16.84 5.11 2.39
N SER A 241 -16.98 6.33 1.85
CA SER A 241 -18.13 7.18 2.12
C SER A 241 -19.38 6.77 1.35
N ASN A 242 -19.21 6.19 0.16
CA ASN A 242 -20.32 5.83 -0.73
C ASN A 242 -20.29 4.37 -1.21
N GLY A 243 -19.29 3.59 -0.79
CA GLY A 243 -19.15 2.18 -1.17
C GLY A 243 -18.69 1.93 -2.62
N ASN A 244 -18.35 2.97 -3.36
CA ASN A 244 -17.90 2.81 -4.75
C ASN A 244 -16.51 2.20 -4.83
N THR A 245 -16.31 1.33 -5.81
CA THR A 245 -15.02 0.74 -6.13
C THR A 245 -14.64 0.99 -7.57
N LYS A 246 -13.34 1.09 -7.84
CA LYS A 246 -12.80 1.19 -9.20
C LYS A 246 -11.56 0.33 -9.33
N LEU A 247 -11.47 -0.44 -10.40
CA LEU A 247 -10.37 -1.35 -10.66
C LEU A 247 -9.46 -0.80 -11.76
N PHE A 248 -8.21 -0.48 -11.40
CA PHE A 248 -7.14 -0.23 -12.34
C PHE A 248 -6.49 -1.57 -12.74
N LYS A 249 -6.24 -1.77 -14.03
CA LYS A 249 -5.58 -2.97 -14.56
C LYS A 249 -4.34 -2.61 -15.37
N LYS A 250 -3.24 -3.35 -15.13
CA LYS A 250 -1.99 -3.18 -15.87
C LYS A 250 -1.54 -4.51 -16.47
N GLY A 251 -1.69 -4.62 -17.81
CA GLY A 251 -1.26 -5.82 -18.52
C GLY A 251 -2.24 -6.99 -18.44
N LEU A 252 -1.73 -8.18 -18.75
CA LEU A 252 -2.51 -9.41 -18.81
C LEU A 252 -2.47 -10.15 -17.47
N ASN A 253 -3.56 -10.84 -17.14
CA ASN A 253 -3.58 -11.78 -16.04
C ASN A 253 -2.86 -13.07 -16.47
N THR A 254 -1.72 -13.32 -15.85
CA THR A 254 -0.87 -14.49 -16.11
C THR A 254 -0.83 -15.45 -14.93
N PHE A 255 -1.77 -15.33 -13.99
CA PHE A 255 -1.87 -16.20 -12.83
C PHE A 255 -2.10 -17.68 -13.25
N ASN A 256 -1.25 -18.58 -12.74
CA ASN A 256 -1.38 -20.01 -12.96
C ASN A 256 -1.97 -20.70 -11.72
N PRO A 257 -3.23 -21.16 -11.75
CA PRO A 257 -3.88 -21.76 -10.59
C PRO A 257 -3.29 -23.11 -10.17
N LYS A 258 -2.57 -23.81 -11.06
CA LYS A 258 -1.94 -25.11 -10.74
C LYS A 258 -0.88 -24.97 -9.65
N THR A 259 -0.21 -23.83 -9.58
CA THR A 259 0.85 -23.58 -8.58
C THR A 259 0.34 -23.45 -7.15
N ILE A 260 -0.97 -23.31 -6.93
CA ILE A 260 -1.57 -23.27 -5.59
C ILE A 260 -1.35 -24.61 -4.87
N SER A 261 -1.55 -25.72 -5.58
CA SER A 261 -1.38 -27.07 -5.01
C SER A 261 0.08 -27.50 -4.92
N GLU A 262 0.96 -26.87 -5.68
CA GLU A 262 2.38 -27.17 -5.71
C GLU A 262 3.21 -26.43 -4.64
N GLY A 263 2.60 -25.48 -3.92
CA GLY A 263 3.27 -24.70 -2.87
C GLY A 263 4.26 -23.64 -3.39
N ASP A 264 4.41 -23.51 -4.71
CA ASP A 264 5.39 -22.63 -5.35
C ASP A 264 4.75 -21.39 -6.00
N ILE A 265 3.71 -20.88 -5.38
CA ILE A 265 2.89 -19.82 -5.98
C ILE A 265 3.68 -18.52 -6.23
N TRP A 266 4.58 -18.16 -5.29
CA TRP A 266 5.32 -16.88 -5.34
C TRP A 266 6.54 -16.92 -6.26
N GLU A 267 7.12 -18.09 -6.49
CA GLU A 267 8.27 -18.25 -7.37
C GLU A 267 7.87 -18.45 -8.82
N SER A 268 6.73 -19.10 -9.05
CA SER A 268 6.26 -19.47 -10.39
C SER A 268 5.33 -18.45 -11.02
N ASN A 269 4.57 -17.71 -10.22
CA ASN A 269 3.69 -16.67 -10.75
C ASN A 269 4.39 -15.30 -10.82
N PRO A 270 4.00 -14.46 -11.78
CA PRO A 270 4.41 -13.06 -11.78
C PRO A 270 3.94 -12.34 -10.51
N ILE A 271 4.84 -11.62 -9.88
CA ILE A 271 4.51 -10.62 -8.87
C ILE A 271 4.22 -9.33 -9.63
N HIS A 272 2.95 -8.95 -9.68
CA HIS A 272 2.53 -7.74 -10.37
C HIS A 272 2.85 -6.52 -9.52
N PHE A 273 2.15 -6.30 -8.42
CA PHE A 273 2.41 -5.17 -7.54
C PHE A 273 3.18 -5.62 -6.31
N LYS A 274 4.47 -5.31 -6.27
CA LYS A 274 5.38 -5.70 -5.18
C LYS A 274 5.19 -4.88 -3.92
N TYR A 275 4.85 -3.59 -4.08
CA TYR A 275 4.68 -2.66 -2.98
C TYR A 275 3.71 -1.54 -3.36
N ILE A 276 3.06 -0.95 -2.35
CA ILE A 276 2.21 0.23 -2.48
C ILE A 276 2.53 1.22 -1.36
N THR A 277 2.55 2.50 -1.69
CA THR A 277 2.60 3.60 -0.73
C THR A 277 1.80 4.77 -1.28
N SER A 278 1.50 5.77 -0.47
CA SER A 278 0.73 6.92 -0.91
C SER A 278 1.11 8.20 -0.19
N ASN A 279 0.73 9.32 -0.78
CA ASN A 279 0.61 10.61 -0.13
C ASN A 279 -0.81 11.17 -0.32
N LYS A 280 -1.05 12.41 0.07
CA LYS A 280 -2.38 13.05 -0.06
C LYS A 280 -2.90 13.13 -1.50
N LYS A 281 -2.02 13.13 -2.51
CA LYS A 281 -2.40 13.32 -3.91
C LYS A 281 -2.44 12.03 -4.71
N TYR A 282 -1.50 11.11 -4.46
CA TYR A 282 -1.26 9.99 -5.33
C TYR A 282 -0.97 8.69 -4.58
N VAL A 283 -1.23 7.61 -5.27
CA VAL A 283 -0.88 6.23 -4.89
C VAL A 283 0.26 5.76 -5.78
N TYR A 284 1.33 5.25 -5.18
CA TYR A 284 2.55 4.80 -5.84
C TYR A 284 2.64 3.29 -5.76
N CYS A 285 2.58 2.63 -6.89
CA CYS A 285 2.54 1.17 -6.99
C CYS A 285 3.80 0.66 -7.68
N LEU A 286 4.62 -0.09 -6.95
CA LEU A 286 5.81 -0.74 -7.51
C LEU A 286 5.41 -2.00 -8.27
N TYR A 287 5.49 -1.97 -9.59
CA TYR A 287 5.10 -3.04 -10.49
C TYR A 287 6.32 -3.78 -11.05
N TRP A 288 6.34 -5.09 -10.89
CA TRP A 288 7.39 -5.95 -11.45
C TRP A 288 6.94 -6.67 -12.73
N GLY A 289 5.81 -7.39 -12.69
CA GLY A 289 5.26 -8.11 -13.83
C GLY A 289 5.98 -9.43 -14.16
N PHE A 290 6.80 -9.96 -13.26
CA PHE A 290 7.50 -11.25 -13.41
C PHE A 290 7.73 -11.94 -12.05
N SER A 291 7.96 -13.25 -12.08
CA SER A 291 8.17 -14.05 -10.87
C SER A 291 9.48 -13.69 -10.16
N THR A 292 9.58 -14.05 -8.87
CA THR A 292 10.81 -13.81 -8.08
C THR A 292 12.04 -14.44 -8.74
N ARG A 293 11.92 -15.65 -9.27
CA ARG A 293 13.00 -16.36 -9.98
C ARG A 293 13.43 -15.59 -11.23
N CYS A 294 12.48 -15.16 -12.05
CA CYS A 294 12.74 -14.35 -13.24
C CYS A 294 13.36 -12.99 -12.88
N ALA A 295 12.90 -12.34 -11.79
CA ALA A 295 13.46 -11.08 -11.30
C ALA A 295 14.96 -11.21 -10.97
N LEU A 296 15.32 -12.26 -10.25
CA LEU A 296 16.72 -12.52 -9.89
C LEU A 296 17.59 -12.80 -11.12
N GLN A 297 17.09 -13.56 -12.09
CA GLN A 297 17.79 -13.83 -13.35
C GLN A 297 18.00 -12.53 -14.14
N LYS A 298 16.94 -11.75 -14.35
CA LYS A 298 17.02 -10.46 -15.05
C LYS A 298 17.99 -9.49 -14.37
N TYR A 299 18.00 -9.47 -13.03
CA TYR A 299 18.91 -8.61 -12.28
C TYR A 299 20.37 -9.02 -12.48
N LYS A 300 20.69 -10.32 -12.44
CA LYS A 300 22.03 -10.84 -12.75
C LYS A 300 22.47 -10.52 -14.19
N GLN A 301 21.55 -10.50 -15.13
CA GLN A 301 21.79 -10.22 -16.55
C GLN A 301 21.74 -8.71 -16.89
N HIS A 302 21.57 -7.83 -15.90
CA HIS A 302 21.40 -6.40 -16.09
C HIS A 302 20.23 -5.99 -17.01
N THR A 303 19.22 -6.88 -17.13
CA THR A 303 18.02 -6.67 -17.93
C THR A 303 16.77 -6.41 -17.09
N PHE A 304 16.94 -6.29 -15.76
CA PHE A 304 15.83 -6.00 -14.85
C PHE A 304 15.26 -4.60 -15.15
N ARG A 305 13.94 -4.55 -15.27
CA ARG A 305 13.19 -3.30 -15.39
C ARG A 305 11.89 -3.46 -14.61
N ALA A 306 11.62 -2.52 -13.75
CA ALA A 306 10.36 -2.41 -13.02
C ALA A 306 9.77 -1.02 -13.25
N GLU A 307 8.54 -0.84 -12.86
CA GLU A 307 7.85 0.44 -12.99
C GLU A 307 7.28 0.87 -11.64
N ILE A 308 7.24 2.18 -11.42
CA ILE A 308 6.44 2.77 -10.36
C ILE A 308 5.29 3.49 -11.06
N VAL A 309 4.11 2.90 -10.95
CA VAL A 309 2.88 3.45 -11.51
C VAL A 309 2.30 4.41 -10.47
N ILE A 310 2.17 5.66 -10.84
CA ILE A 310 1.61 6.72 -10.00
C ILE A 310 0.17 6.96 -10.47
N LEU A 311 -0.76 6.69 -9.57
CA LEU A 311 -2.20 6.82 -9.80
C LEU A 311 -2.76 7.92 -8.91
N ASP A 312 -3.76 8.64 -9.35
CA ASP A 312 -4.55 9.44 -8.42
C ASP A 312 -5.49 8.56 -7.57
N TRP A 313 -6.17 9.14 -6.59
CA TRP A 313 -7.09 8.41 -5.73
C TRP A 313 -8.40 8.00 -6.41
N ASP A 314 -8.58 8.37 -7.68
CA ASP A 314 -9.68 7.91 -8.53
C ASP A 314 -9.22 6.82 -9.50
N GLY A 315 -7.96 6.33 -9.36
CA GLY A 315 -7.39 5.22 -10.11
C GLY A 315 -7.00 5.56 -11.55
N GLU A 316 -6.82 6.84 -11.87
CA GLU A 316 -6.30 7.27 -13.18
C GLU A 316 -4.77 7.38 -13.13
N ILE A 317 -4.11 7.01 -14.22
CA ILE A 317 -2.66 7.11 -14.31
C ILE A 317 -2.26 8.59 -14.41
N TYR A 318 -1.50 9.04 -13.41
CA TYR A 318 -0.84 10.34 -13.48
C TYR A 318 0.49 10.25 -14.21
N LYS A 319 1.35 9.28 -13.84
CA LYS A 319 2.71 9.14 -14.39
C LYS A 319 3.20 7.70 -14.20
N THR A 320 4.10 7.25 -15.07
CA THR A 320 4.83 5.99 -14.89
C THR A 320 6.34 6.27 -14.87
N LEU A 321 7.03 5.76 -13.86
CA LEU A 321 8.47 5.85 -13.73
C LEU A 321 9.08 4.47 -13.96
N THR A 322 10.15 4.40 -14.74
CA THR A 322 10.87 3.14 -14.98
C THR A 322 12.14 3.10 -14.14
N THR A 323 12.44 1.95 -13.54
CA THR A 323 13.66 1.69 -12.78
C THR A 323 14.36 0.42 -13.24
N THR A 324 15.70 0.47 -13.30
CA THR A 324 16.56 -0.69 -13.55
C THR A 324 17.09 -1.32 -12.25
N ARG A 325 16.82 -0.68 -11.10
CA ARG A 325 17.16 -1.22 -9.78
C ARG A 325 16.08 -2.18 -9.30
N LYS A 326 16.50 -3.29 -8.70
CA LYS A 326 15.60 -4.24 -8.05
C LYS A 326 15.16 -3.68 -6.69
N ILE A 327 14.10 -2.87 -6.69
CA ILE A 327 13.51 -2.30 -5.48
C ILE A 327 12.49 -3.28 -4.90
N ASN A 328 12.49 -3.44 -3.58
CA ASN A 328 11.56 -4.30 -2.85
C ASN A 328 10.46 -3.51 -2.12
N ALA A 329 10.79 -2.30 -1.66
CA ALA A 329 9.85 -1.42 -0.98
C ALA A 329 10.13 0.04 -1.37
N ILE A 330 9.12 0.88 -1.32
CA ILE A 330 9.20 2.31 -1.63
C ILE A 330 8.49 3.13 -0.57
N ALA A 331 9.00 4.33 -0.29
CA ALA A 331 8.31 5.36 0.47
C ALA A 331 8.38 6.68 -0.28
N VAL A 332 7.33 7.49 -0.20
CA VAL A 332 7.21 8.75 -0.92
C VAL A 332 7.20 9.93 0.05
N SER A 333 7.83 11.04 -0.33
CA SER A 333 7.74 12.29 0.41
C SER A 333 6.33 12.89 0.35
N GLU A 334 5.94 13.65 1.35
CA GLU A 334 4.60 14.25 1.42
C GLU A 334 4.31 15.18 0.23
N ASP A 335 5.33 15.90 -0.25
CA ASP A 335 5.24 16.77 -1.41
C ASP A 335 5.25 16.03 -2.75
N GLY A 336 5.54 14.73 -2.74
CA GLY A 336 5.59 13.86 -3.92
C GLY A 336 6.78 14.08 -4.81
N LYS A 337 7.84 14.78 -4.36
CA LYS A 337 9.01 15.08 -5.18
C LYS A 337 10.15 14.05 -5.05
N HIS A 338 10.10 13.24 -4.01
CA HIS A 338 11.16 12.28 -3.72
C HIS A 338 10.60 10.91 -3.40
N LEU A 339 11.35 9.89 -3.81
CA LEU A 339 11.13 8.50 -3.43
C LEU A 339 12.35 7.98 -2.67
N ILE A 340 12.08 7.19 -1.64
CA ILE A 340 13.06 6.31 -1.03
C ILE A 340 12.76 4.90 -1.47
N GLY A 341 13.76 4.18 -1.96
CA GLY A 341 13.68 2.77 -2.33
C GLY A 341 14.54 1.92 -1.40
N PHE A 342 14.11 0.70 -1.12
CA PHE A 342 14.90 -0.31 -0.43
C PHE A 342 15.10 -1.51 -1.35
N ASP A 343 16.36 -1.87 -1.66
CA ASP A 343 16.70 -2.96 -2.59
C ASP A 343 16.92 -4.31 -1.89
N GLY A 344 16.81 -4.36 -0.56
CA GLY A 344 17.09 -5.52 0.28
C GLY A 344 18.47 -5.44 0.96
N LYS A 345 19.30 -4.45 0.60
CA LYS A 345 20.62 -4.19 1.19
C LYS A 345 20.85 -2.72 1.48
N ASN A 346 20.37 -1.85 0.60
CA ASN A 346 20.65 -0.43 0.64
C ASN A 346 19.35 0.36 0.58
N PHE A 347 19.37 1.53 1.18
CA PHE A 347 18.41 2.56 0.90
C PHE A 347 18.89 3.44 -0.24
N LEU A 348 17.97 3.79 -1.11
CA LEU A 348 18.20 4.56 -2.32
C LEU A 348 17.26 5.75 -2.33
N ILE A 349 17.67 6.82 -2.98
CA ILE A 349 16.88 8.04 -3.13
C ILE A 349 16.76 8.41 -4.60
N ALA A 350 15.60 8.90 -5.01
CA ALA A 350 15.36 9.45 -6.34
C ALA A 350 14.47 10.68 -6.26
N ALA A 351 14.75 11.67 -7.09
CA ALA A 351 13.82 12.76 -7.40
C ALA A 351 12.84 12.32 -8.49
N ILE A 352 11.56 12.77 -8.43
CA ILE A 352 10.48 12.33 -9.34
C ILE A 352 9.64 13.49 -9.88
#